data_89655451558061ab8c556044f24e517e
#
_entry.id   89655451558061ab8c556044f24e517e
#
_cell.length_a   1.000
_cell.length_b   1.000
_cell.length_c   1.000
_cell.angle_alpha   90.00
_cell.angle_beta   90.00
_cell.angle_gamma   90.00
#
_symmetry.space_group_name_H-M   'P 1'
#
loop_
_entity.id
_entity.type
_entity.pdbx_description
1 polymer ?
#
loop_
_entity_poly.entity_id
_entity_poly.type
_entity_poly.pdbx_seq_one_letter_code
_entity_poly.pdbx_strand_id
1 'polypeptide(L)'
;MEKEEIKESFDILLTACCTQDDKLGIAYKQMRDLLERLCRSQMPNESLQMTDLSARISFVAARIELSIAEQNRLHTFRLTSNAVLNRREVPQREKLLRDAKTIAFFLKKLSGTDIPETLYRLLPKADATYIVAPLAHKQVERMRVCFQYSDEFFLY
;
A
#
# COMPACT_ATOMS: atom_id res chain seq x y z
N MET A 1 6.75 -12.18 -13.57
CA MET A 1 6.34 -10.85 -14.06
C MET A 1 7.44 -10.29 -14.95
N GLU A 2 7.07 -9.85 -16.12
CA GLU A 2 8.07 -9.36 -17.06
C GLU A 2 8.45 -7.91 -16.83
N LYS A 3 9.61 -7.52 -17.33
CA LYS A 3 10.12 -6.17 -17.14
C LYS A 3 9.15 -5.10 -17.62
N GLU A 4 8.49 -5.35 -18.75
CA GLU A 4 7.51 -4.42 -19.31
C GLU A 4 6.34 -4.22 -18.35
N GLU A 5 5.85 -5.29 -17.78
CA GLU A 5 4.74 -5.23 -16.83
C GLU A 5 5.11 -4.48 -15.57
N ILE A 6 6.33 -4.70 -15.11
CA ILE A 6 6.83 -4.02 -13.90
C ILE A 6 6.91 -2.52 -14.16
N LYS A 7 7.49 -2.15 -15.29
CA LYS A 7 7.61 -0.74 -15.65
C LYS A 7 6.24 -0.10 -15.80
N GLU A 8 5.33 -0.78 -16.48
CA GLU A 8 3.98 -0.27 -16.67
C GLU A 8 3.27 -0.09 -15.33
N SER A 9 3.47 -1.02 -14.43
CA SER A 9 2.87 -0.94 -13.10
C SER A 9 3.37 0.26 -12.32
N PHE A 10 4.68 0.53 -12.37
CA PHE A 10 5.22 1.73 -11.73
C PHE A 10 4.71 3.00 -12.42
N ASP A 11 4.53 2.97 -13.73
CA ASP A 11 3.99 4.12 -14.47
C ASP A 11 2.54 4.41 -14.08
N ILE A 12 1.76 3.37 -13.81
CA ILE A 12 0.39 3.54 -13.32
C ILE A 12 0.40 4.24 -11.97
N LEU A 13 1.30 3.85 -11.08
CA LEU A 13 1.40 4.50 -9.78
C LEU A 13 1.85 5.95 -9.91
N LEU A 14 2.79 6.22 -10.81
CA LEU A 14 3.25 7.58 -11.05
C LEU A 14 2.10 8.44 -11.56
N THR A 15 1.34 7.94 -12.51
CA THR A 15 0.19 8.65 -13.06
C THR A 15 -0.84 8.93 -11.95
N ALA A 16 -1.11 7.94 -11.10
CA ALA A 16 -2.06 8.13 -10.00
C ALA A 16 -1.59 9.22 -9.03
N CYS A 17 -0.29 9.25 -8.73
CA CYS A 17 0.27 10.26 -7.83
C CYS A 17 0.21 11.68 -8.41
N CYS A 18 0.20 11.78 -9.73
CA CYS A 18 0.16 13.08 -10.42
C CYS A 18 -1.25 13.53 -10.79
N THR A 19 -2.26 12.75 -10.41
CA THR A 19 -3.65 13.05 -10.74
C THR A 19 -4.10 14.33 -10.02
N GLN A 20 -4.92 15.11 -10.70
CA GLN A 20 -5.45 16.36 -10.13
C GLN A 20 -6.40 16.07 -8.97
N ASP A 21 -6.50 17.02 -8.06
CA ASP A 21 -7.28 16.83 -6.84
C ASP A 21 -8.75 16.51 -7.07
N ASP A 22 -9.32 16.98 -8.15
CA ASP A 22 -10.73 16.69 -8.46
C ASP A 22 -10.94 15.31 -9.07
N LYS A 23 -9.85 14.57 -9.33
CA LYS A 23 -9.91 13.25 -9.96
C LYS A 23 -9.25 12.16 -9.14
N LEU A 24 -9.11 12.38 -7.84
CA LEU A 24 -8.45 11.38 -6.98
C LEU A 24 -9.20 10.06 -6.92
N GLY A 25 -10.53 10.10 -7.09
CA GLY A 25 -11.31 8.85 -7.14
C GLY A 25 -10.89 7.95 -8.28
N ILE A 26 -10.57 8.56 -9.44
CA ILE A 26 -10.10 7.80 -10.59
C ILE A 26 -8.74 7.17 -10.28
N ALA A 27 -7.87 7.92 -9.60
CA ALA A 27 -6.57 7.41 -9.20
C ALA A 27 -6.72 6.20 -8.25
N TYR A 28 -7.65 6.27 -7.31
CA TYR A 28 -7.91 5.14 -6.42
C TYR A 28 -8.38 3.90 -7.18
N LYS A 29 -9.22 4.09 -8.19
CA LYS A 29 -9.67 2.97 -9.01
C LYS A 29 -8.50 2.35 -9.75
N GLN A 30 -7.64 3.18 -10.32
CA GLN A 30 -6.48 2.68 -11.05
C GLN A 30 -5.53 1.90 -10.15
N MET A 31 -5.29 2.40 -8.94
CA MET A 31 -4.43 1.72 -7.98
C MET A 31 -5.05 0.40 -7.51
N ARG A 32 -6.37 0.39 -7.32
CA ARG A 32 -7.06 -0.84 -6.91
C ARG A 32 -6.99 -1.90 -8.01
N ASP A 33 -7.24 -1.50 -9.25
CA ASP A 33 -7.16 -2.41 -10.38
C ASP A 33 -5.74 -2.97 -10.53
N LEU A 34 -4.73 -2.12 -10.29
CA LEU A 34 -3.35 -2.54 -10.32
C LEU A 34 -3.07 -3.58 -9.21
N LEU A 35 -3.51 -3.32 -8.00
CA LEU A 35 -3.30 -4.25 -6.89
C LEU A 35 -3.95 -5.60 -7.18
N GLU A 36 -5.17 -5.60 -7.72
CA GLU A 36 -5.85 -6.84 -8.09
C GLU A 36 -5.05 -7.61 -9.13
N ARG A 37 -4.52 -6.91 -10.12
CA ARG A 37 -3.73 -7.53 -11.17
C ARG A 37 -2.42 -8.11 -10.63
N LEU A 38 -1.76 -7.37 -9.73
CA LEU A 38 -0.53 -7.83 -9.12
C LEU A 38 -0.76 -9.08 -8.28
N CYS A 39 -1.83 -9.11 -7.51
CA CYS A 39 -2.17 -10.28 -6.72
C CYS A 39 -2.49 -11.47 -7.62
N ARG A 40 -3.24 -11.22 -8.69
CA ARG A 40 -3.62 -12.30 -9.61
C ARG A 40 -2.39 -12.92 -10.28
N SER A 41 -1.38 -12.11 -10.58
CA SER A 41 -0.16 -12.61 -11.21
C SER A 41 0.60 -13.61 -10.35
N GLN A 42 0.34 -13.62 -9.05
CA GLN A 42 1.01 -14.50 -8.11
C GLN A 42 0.16 -15.71 -7.73
N MET A 43 -1.02 -15.85 -8.30
CA MET A 43 -1.93 -16.92 -7.94
C MET A 43 -1.98 -17.99 -9.01
N PRO A 44 -2.05 -19.26 -8.62
CA PRO A 44 -2.20 -20.32 -9.61
C PRO A 44 -3.62 -20.30 -10.19
N ASN A 45 -3.78 -20.82 -11.39
CA ASN A 45 -5.07 -20.81 -12.06
C ASN A 45 -6.16 -21.51 -11.26
N GLU A 46 -5.80 -22.47 -10.45
CA GLU A 46 -6.76 -23.21 -9.66
C GLU A 46 -7.37 -22.37 -8.54
N SER A 47 -6.81 -21.20 -8.29
CA SER A 47 -7.30 -20.33 -7.22
C SER A 47 -8.40 -19.40 -7.70
N LEU A 48 -9.13 -19.79 -8.73
CA LEU A 48 -10.24 -19.00 -9.25
C LEU A 48 -11.34 -18.75 -8.24
N GLN A 49 -11.39 -19.56 -7.19
CA GLN A 49 -12.38 -19.37 -6.14
C GLN A 49 -12.09 -18.15 -5.27
N MET A 50 -10.85 -17.68 -5.27
CA MET A 50 -10.48 -16.50 -4.52
C MET A 50 -10.76 -15.26 -5.35
N THR A 51 -12.03 -14.85 -5.42
CA THR A 51 -12.44 -13.69 -6.20
C THR A 51 -12.35 -12.40 -5.42
N ASP A 52 -12.33 -12.50 -4.11
CA ASP A 52 -12.31 -11.37 -3.22
C ASP A 52 -10.89 -10.83 -3.06
N LEU A 53 -10.71 -9.54 -3.18
CA LEU A 53 -9.39 -8.91 -3.05
C LEU A 53 -8.79 -9.16 -1.67
N SER A 54 -9.62 -9.19 -0.63
CA SER A 54 -9.13 -9.48 0.72
C SER A 54 -8.44 -10.85 0.78
N ALA A 55 -9.08 -11.85 0.20
CA ALA A 55 -8.52 -13.21 0.18
C ALA A 55 -7.24 -13.26 -0.67
N ARG A 56 -7.23 -12.55 -1.78
CA ARG A 56 -6.05 -12.51 -2.65
C ARG A 56 -4.85 -11.87 -1.96
N ILE A 57 -5.08 -10.77 -1.26
CA ILE A 57 -4.01 -10.10 -0.51
C ILE A 57 -3.45 -11.06 0.53
N SER A 58 -4.31 -11.74 1.28
CA SER A 58 -3.87 -12.67 2.31
C SER A 58 -3.07 -13.83 1.73
N PHE A 59 -3.51 -14.36 0.60
CA PHE A 59 -2.82 -15.46 -0.08
C PHE A 59 -1.41 -15.03 -0.52
N VAL A 60 -1.32 -13.88 -1.19
CA VAL A 60 -0.05 -13.39 -1.70
C VAL A 60 0.87 -12.98 -0.55
N ALA A 61 0.31 -12.38 0.50
CA ALA A 61 1.09 -11.99 1.66
C ALA A 61 1.79 -13.19 2.31
N ALA A 62 1.09 -14.31 2.40
CA ALA A 62 1.68 -15.52 2.94
C ALA A 62 2.75 -16.07 1.99
N ARG A 63 2.49 -16.02 0.69
CA ARG A 63 3.39 -16.58 -0.30
C ARG A 63 4.73 -15.85 -0.38
N ILE A 64 4.71 -14.52 -0.30
CA ILE A 64 5.93 -13.72 -0.38
C ILE A 64 6.43 -13.24 0.97
N GLU A 65 5.82 -13.78 2.02
CA GLU A 65 6.25 -13.50 3.39
C GLU A 65 6.25 -12.02 3.76
N LEU A 66 5.13 -11.35 3.49
CA LEU A 66 4.97 -9.98 3.94
C LEU A 66 4.85 -9.95 5.46
N SER A 67 5.37 -8.90 6.06
CA SER A 67 5.19 -8.68 7.48
C SER A 67 3.71 -8.37 7.75
N ILE A 68 3.31 -8.53 9.00
CA ILE A 68 1.94 -8.20 9.40
C ILE A 68 1.64 -6.73 9.11
N ALA A 69 2.61 -5.85 9.35
CA ALA A 69 2.43 -4.43 9.08
C ALA A 69 2.22 -4.15 7.59
N GLU A 70 2.98 -4.80 6.73
CA GLU A 70 2.83 -4.64 5.29
C GLU A 70 1.48 -5.15 4.82
N GLN A 71 1.07 -6.31 5.33
CA GLN A 71 -0.22 -6.88 4.98
C GLN A 71 -1.36 -5.98 5.43
N ASN A 72 -1.27 -5.45 6.64
CA ASN A 72 -2.28 -4.55 7.17
C ASN A 72 -2.41 -3.27 6.36
N ARG A 73 -1.29 -2.75 5.86
CA ARG A 73 -1.34 -1.56 5.00
C ARG A 73 -2.06 -1.84 3.69
N LEU A 74 -1.86 -3.02 3.12
CA LEU A 74 -2.58 -3.40 1.90
C LEU A 74 -4.08 -3.53 2.17
N HIS A 75 -4.47 -4.12 3.30
CA HIS A 75 -5.88 -4.22 3.65
C HIS A 75 -6.48 -2.85 3.96
N THR A 76 -5.71 -1.95 4.57
CA THR A 76 -6.17 -0.59 4.81
C THR A 76 -6.42 0.13 3.48
N PHE A 77 -5.52 -0.04 2.53
CA PHE A 77 -5.73 0.51 1.19
C PHE A 77 -7.00 -0.09 0.55
N ARG A 78 -7.18 -1.40 0.67
CA ARG A 78 -8.36 -2.06 0.13
C ARG A 78 -9.65 -1.44 0.68
N LEU A 79 -9.69 -1.23 1.99
CA LEU A 79 -10.86 -0.63 2.64
C LEU A 79 -11.05 0.82 2.23
N THR A 80 -9.96 1.58 2.15
CA THR A 80 -10.02 2.98 1.72
C THR A 80 -10.53 3.09 0.29
N SER A 81 -10.01 2.26 -0.61
CA SER A 81 -10.43 2.31 -1.99
C SER A 81 -11.90 1.92 -2.14
N ASN A 82 -12.38 0.96 -1.35
CA ASN A 82 -13.79 0.62 -1.34
C ASN A 82 -14.64 1.81 -0.90
N ALA A 83 -14.22 2.48 0.16
CA ALA A 83 -14.97 3.63 0.69
C ALA A 83 -14.98 4.78 -0.31
N VAL A 84 -13.85 5.04 -0.97
CA VAL A 84 -13.76 6.10 -1.97
C VAL A 84 -14.64 5.77 -3.19
N LEU A 85 -14.56 4.54 -3.68
CA LEU A 85 -15.32 4.15 -4.86
C LEU A 85 -16.81 4.08 -4.60
N ASN A 86 -17.21 3.80 -3.36
CA ASN A 86 -18.62 3.80 -2.97
C ASN A 86 -19.08 5.14 -2.42
N ARG A 87 -18.27 6.17 -2.59
CA ARG A 87 -18.58 7.54 -2.19
C ARG A 87 -18.88 7.70 -0.70
N ARG A 88 -18.28 6.85 0.12
CA ARG A 88 -18.42 6.94 1.58
C ARG A 88 -17.29 7.77 2.18
N GLU A 89 -16.23 7.99 1.43
CA GLU A 89 -15.09 8.73 1.89
C GLU A 89 -14.61 9.65 0.77
N VAL A 90 -14.24 10.88 1.13
CA VAL A 90 -13.69 11.83 0.16
C VAL A 90 -12.20 11.56 0.05
N PRO A 91 -11.69 11.28 -1.14
CA PRO A 91 -10.27 10.98 -1.29
C PRO A 91 -9.42 12.21 -1.02
N GLN A 92 -8.29 12.00 -0.37
CA GLN A 92 -7.35 13.07 -0.05
C GLN A 92 -5.97 12.72 -0.58
N ARG A 93 -5.27 13.73 -1.07
CA ARG A 93 -3.97 13.53 -1.72
C ARG A 93 -2.94 12.91 -0.79
N GLU A 94 -2.86 13.37 0.44
CA GLU A 94 -1.87 12.83 1.37
C GLU A 94 -2.06 11.34 1.61
N LYS A 95 -3.30 10.94 1.77
CA LYS A 95 -3.62 9.53 1.99
C LYS A 95 -3.37 8.72 0.72
N LEU A 96 -3.69 9.29 -0.44
CA LEU A 96 -3.45 8.64 -1.71
C LEU A 96 -1.95 8.37 -1.90
N LEU A 97 -1.11 9.34 -1.55
CA LEU A 97 0.33 9.17 -1.69
C LEU A 97 0.87 8.10 -0.74
N ARG A 98 0.33 8.01 0.47
CA ARG A 98 0.71 6.95 1.39
C ARG A 98 0.27 5.58 0.88
N ASP A 99 -0.92 5.53 0.29
CA ASP A 99 -1.43 4.28 -0.30
C ASP A 99 -0.61 3.88 -1.52
N ALA A 100 -0.22 4.84 -2.34
CA ALA A 100 0.64 4.58 -3.48
C ALA A 100 2.00 4.04 -3.03
N LYS A 101 2.52 4.57 -1.92
CA LYS A 101 3.77 4.08 -1.34
C LYS A 101 3.63 2.61 -0.94
N THR A 102 2.51 2.26 -0.32
CA THR A 102 2.25 0.88 0.08
C THR A 102 2.29 -0.06 -1.13
N ILE A 103 1.63 0.33 -2.21
CA ILE A 103 1.59 -0.50 -3.42
C ILE A 103 2.97 -0.54 -4.09
N ALA A 104 3.70 0.58 -4.11
CA ALA A 104 5.03 0.63 -4.71
C ALA A 104 6.00 -0.33 -4.01
N PHE A 105 5.96 -0.36 -2.67
CA PHE A 105 6.82 -1.28 -1.92
C PHE A 105 6.37 -2.73 -2.08
N PHE A 106 5.08 -2.97 -2.21
CA PHE A 106 4.57 -4.30 -2.50
C PHE A 106 5.09 -4.76 -3.87
N LEU A 107 5.02 -3.90 -4.88
CA LEU A 107 5.52 -4.21 -6.22
C LEU A 107 7.03 -4.45 -6.19
N LYS A 108 7.76 -3.64 -5.45
CA LYS A 108 9.20 -3.84 -5.29
C LYS A 108 9.49 -5.23 -4.71
N LYS A 109 8.72 -5.62 -3.71
CA LYS A 109 8.93 -6.92 -3.08
C LYS A 109 8.57 -8.07 -4.02
N LEU A 110 7.51 -7.92 -4.81
CA LEU A 110 7.11 -8.93 -5.77
C LEU A 110 8.11 -9.10 -6.91
N SER A 111 8.64 -7.99 -7.40
CA SER A 111 9.45 -8.00 -8.64
C SER A 111 10.94 -7.95 -8.40
N GLY A 112 11.36 -7.55 -7.21
CA GLY A 112 12.76 -7.32 -6.92
C GLY A 112 13.32 -6.07 -7.60
N THR A 113 12.45 -5.25 -8.21
CA THR A 113 12.87 -4.04 -8.94
C THR A 113 12.69 -2.83 -8.05
N ASP A 114 13.70 -1.98 -7.99
CA ASP A 114 13.63 -0.77 -7.18
C ASP A 114 12.60 0.20 -7.72
N ILE A 115 12.03 0.98 -6.83
CA ILE A 115 11.08 2.02 -7.20
C ILE A 115 11.79 3.08 -8.02
N PRO A 116 11.27 3.44 -9.20
CA PRO A 116 11.90 4.49 -10.01
C PRO A 116 12.01 5.80 -9.25
N GLU A 117 13.10 6.51 -9.48
CA GLU A 117 13.38 7.77 -8.78
C GLU A 117 12.26 8.80 -8.95
N THR A 118 11.69 8.89 -10.13
CA THR A 118 10.61 9.84 -10.39
C THR A 118 9.41 9.59 -9.51
N LEU A 119 9.07 8.33 -9.28
CA LEU A 119 7.97 7.96 -8.39
C LEU A 119 8.39 8.14 -6.94
N TYR A 120 9.58 7.68 -6.59
CA TYR A 120 10.05 7.72 -5.21
C TYR A 120 10.05 9.14 -4.63
N ARG A 121 10.35 10.12 -5.47
CA ARG A 121 10.36 11.52 -5.03
C ARG A 121 8.98 12.04 -4.65
N LEU A 122 7.92 11.47 -5.23
CA LEU A 122 6.57 11.89 -4.94
C LEU A 122 6.00 11.21 -3.70
N LEU A 123 6.60 10.10 -3.30
CA LEU A 123 6.09 9.34 -2.18
C LEU A 123 6.50 9.95 -0.85
N PRO A 124 5.65 9.84 0.18
CA PRO A 124 5.99 10.38 1.50
C PRO A 124 7.24 9.73 2.04
N LYS A 125 8.06 10.53 2.69
CA LYS A 125 9.26 10.00 3.33
C LYS A 125 8.86 9.24 4.59
N ALA A 126 9.86 8.70 5.26
CA ALA A 126 9.63 7.97 6.49
C ALA A 126 8.69 8.78 7.37
N ASP A 127 7.74 8.09 7.96
CA ASP A 127 6.69 8.75 8.69
C ASP A 127 7.26 9.51 9.86
N ALA A 128 7.25 10.81 9.72
CA ALA A 128 7.83 11.67 10.74
C ALA A 128 7.12 11.57 12.07
N THR A 129 5.90 11.13 12.08
CA THR A 129 5.18 11.01 13.34
C THR A 129 5.84 10.02 14.29
N TYR A 130 6.50 9.03 13.76
CA TYR A 130 7.18 8.08 14.63
C TYR A 130 8.46 8.64 15.17
N ILE A 131 9.08 9.49 14.41
CA ILE A 131 10.35 10.00 14.79
C ILE A 131 10.18 11.12 15.73
N VAL A 132 9.19 11.86 15.44
CA VAL A 132 9.01 13.03 16.11
C VAL A 132 8.40 12.92 17.43
N ALA A 133 7.61 12.05 17.56
CA ALA A 133 7.16 11.91 18.83
C ALA A 133 8.40 11.81 19.66
N PRO A 134 9.20 12.80 19.70
CA PRO A 134 10.42 12.76 20.43
C PRO A 134 10.00 12.73 21.81
N LEU A 135 9.61 11.65 22.13
CA LEU A 135 9.12 11.45 23.39
C LEU A 135 10.26 11.45 24.31
N ALA A 136 10.02 11.89 25.46
CA ALA A 136 10.93 11.66 26.52
C ALA A 136 11.13 10.16 26.56
N HIS A 137 12.30 9.74 26.91
CA HIS A 137 12.67 8.36 26.93
C HIS A 137 11.64 7.47 27.61
N LYS A 138 11.07 7.94 28.71
CA LYS A 138 10.07 7.18 29.44
C LYS A 138 8.80 6.97 28.61
N GLN A 139 8.45 7.94 27.82
CA GLN A 139 7.25 7.84 27.01
C GLN A 139 7.46 6.87 25.87
N VAL A 140 8.65 6.83 25.33
CA VAL A 140 8.98 5.89 24.29
C VAL A 140 8.83 4.48 24.81
N GLU A 141 9.30 4.21 26.00
CA GLU A 141 9.18 2.89 26.58
C GLU A 141 7.76 2.47 26.81
N ARG A 142 6.93 3.40 27.26
CA ARG A 142 5.51 3.11 27.45
C ARG A 142 4.84 2.79 26.14
N MET A 143 5.18 3.56 25.11
CA MET A 143 4.62 3.31 23.81
C MET A 143 5.03 1.98 23.26
N ARG A 144 6.23 1.56 23.53
CA ARG A 144 6.70 0.29 23.07
C ARG A 144 5.87 -0.86 23.59
N VAL A 145 5.38 -0.71 24.81
CA VAL A 145 4.51 -1.71 25.39
C VAL A 145 3.15 -1.71 24.69
N CYS A 146 2.70 -0.54 24.23
CA CYS A 146 1.41 -0.43 23.58
C CYS A 146 1.46 -0.71 22.11
N PHE A 147 2.49 -0.25 21.43
CA PHE A 147 2.50 -0.25 20.03
C PHE A 147 3.04 -1.40 19.43
N GLN A 148 3.76 -1.86 20.06
CA GLN A 148 4.42 -2.82 19.32
C GLN A 148 3.50 -3.93 19.01
N TYR A 149 2.95 -2.80 18.92
CA TYR A 149 2.34 -2.85 18.28
C TYR A 149 1.88 -2.51 17.38
N SER A 150 1.71 -1.54 17.04
CA SER A 150 1.51 -0.93 16.08
C SER A 150 2.11 -1.01 15.19
N ASP A 151 2.66 -1.06 15.36
CA ASP A 151 3.37 -1.00 14.69
C ASP A 151 3.65 -1.68 14.51
N GLU A 152 3.44 -1.65 15.16
CA GLU A 152 3.47 -1.88 15.34
C GLU A 152 3.08 -1.80 15.45
N PHE A 153 2.73 -1.07 16.14
CA PHE A 153 2.34 -0.76 16.50
C PHE A 153 1.94 -0.42 16.06
N PHE A 154 1.76 -0.06 16.39
CA PHE A 154 1.42 0.30 16.32
C PHE A 154 1.04 0.18 16.26
N LEU A 155 0.88 0.39 16.83
CA LEU A 155 0.55 0.33 17.06
C LEU A 155 0.07 0.30 17.10
N TYR A 156 -0.15 0.48 17.41
CA TYR A 156 -0.46 0.36 17.85
C TYR A 156 -0.79 0.41 17.89
#